data_4f4fcd4575a9cfa411074c266330f672
#
_entry.id   4f4fcd4575a9cfa411074c266330f672
#
_cell.length_a   1.000
_cell.length_b   1.000
_cell.length_c   1.000
_cell.angle_alpha   90.00
_cell.angle_beta   90.00
_cell.angle_gamma   90.00
#
_symmetry.space_group_name_H-M   'P 1'
#
loop_
_entity.id
_entity.type
_entity.pdbx_description
1 polymer ?
#
loop_
_entity_poly.entity_id
_entity_poly.type
_entity_poly.pdbx_seq_one_letter_code
_entity_poly.pdbx_strand_id
1 'polypeptide(L)'
;MKTILVTGGTSGIGRIAARALRDKGFKVVVVGRDGRRLEALRTESFETIQADLSLVRETRKAAREFRERFGQLDVLLNNAGAIFGDYRVTAEGLERTFALDHLGYFVITTELLDLLRASHGRVVSVSSGAHRLGKLDFSDLQMKAGYKSLKQYCNAKLMNLLFSNELARREPGITSNALHPGAIASGFGVGGGWFGGLFKVVRPFLLTEEQGAQTSIWAASDPALDGVTGKYFIKQRERMPTAAARSVEDARRLWTETEAIVERIPR
;
A
#
# COMPACT_ATOMS: atom_id res chain seq x y z
N MET A 1 -23.19 -7.82 0.99
CA MET A 1 -22.49 -6.60 0.53
C MET A 1 -21.01 -6.86 0.74
N LYS A 2 -20.16 -6.68 -0.28
CA LYS A 2 -18.70 -6.91 -0.15
C LYS A 2 -18.05 -5.84 0.74
N THR A 3 -17.13 -6.25 1.60
CA THR A 3 -16.38 -5.37 2.51
C THR A 3 -14.98 -5.10 1.96
N ILE A 4 -14.58 -3.84 1.92
CA ILE A 4 -13.24 -3.43 1.51
C ILE A 4 -12.54 -2.61 2.61
N LEU A 5 -11.28 -2.92 2.87
CA LEU A 5 -10.38 -2.14 3.71
C LEU A 5 -9.45 -1.31 2.83
N VAL A 6 -9.45 0.02 3.02
CA VAL A 6 -8.58 0.95 2.29
C VAL A 6 -7.58 1.59 3.25
N THR A 7 -6.30 1.27 3.08
CA THR A 7 -5.25 1.92 3.87
C THR A 7 -4.88 3.28 3.26
N GLY A 8 -4.69 4.31 4.12
CA GLY A 8 -4.40 5.66 3.65
C GLY A 8 -5.56 6.34 2.90
N GLY A 9 -6.80 5.93 3.18
CA GLY A 9 -8.00 6.46 2.53
C GLY A 9 -8.46 7.84 3.01
N THR A 10 -7.69 8.54 3.83
CA THR A 10 -8.04 9.86 4.38
C THR A 10 -7.67 11.04 3.48
N SER A 11 -6.90 10.82 2.43
CA SER A 11 -6.45 11.88 1.49
C SER A 11 -6.06 11.32 0.14
N GLY A 12 -5.85 12.21 -0.84
CA GLY A 12 -5.32 11.87 -2.15
C GLY A 12 -6.11 10.78 -2.86
N ILE A 13 -5.40 9.96 -3.62
CA ILE A 13 -5.99 8.86 -4.41
C ILE A 13 -6.73 7.83 -3.56
N GLY A 14 -6.28 7.60 -2.32
CA GLY A 14 -6.94 6.67 -1.41
C GLY A 14 -8.34 7.12 -1.01
N ARG A 15 -8.53 8.43 -0.74
CA ARG A 15 -9.85 9.00 -0.42
C ARG A 15 -10.79 8.95 -1.61
N ILE A 16 -10.28 9.25 -2.80
CA ILE A 16 -11.08 9.19 -4.03
C ILE A 16 -11.47 7.74 -4.32
N ALA A 17 -10.54 6.80 -4.19
CA ALA A 17 -10.82 5.38 -4.35
C ALA A 17 -11.88 4.90 -3.33
N ALA A 18 -11.75 5.28 -2.06
CA ALA A 18 -12.71 4.93 -1.02
C ALA A 18 -14.13 5.40 -1.36
N ARG A 19 -14.29 6.67 -1.78
CA ARG A 19 -15.61 7.22 -2.18
C ARG A 19 -16.19 6.47 -3.37
N ALA A 20 -15.41 6.30 -4.43
CA ALA A 20 -15.87 5.60 -5.64
C ALA A 20 -16.25 4.13 -5.37
N LEU A 21 -15.54 3.45 -4.46
CA LEU A 21 -15.86 2.08 -4.07
C LEU A 21 -17.13 2.02 -3.22
N ARG A 22 -17.37 2.97 -2.31
CA ARG A 22 -18.65 3.10 -1.61
C ARG A 22 -19.80 3.32 -2.60
N ASP A 23 -19.63 4.21 -3.55
CA ASP A 23 -20.66 4.52 -4.55
C ASP A 23 -20.93 3.32 -5.49
N LYS A 24 -20.00 2.37 -5.58
CA LYS A 24 -20.18 1.05 -6.22
C LYS A 24 -20.84 0.00 -5.30
N GLY A 25 -21.25 0.36 -4.09
CA GLY A 25 -21.98 -0.52 -3.16
C GLY A 25 -21.10 -1.36 -2.24
N PHE A 26 -19.81 -1.05 -2.09
CA PHE A 26 -18.98 -1.69 -1.07
C PHE A 26 -19.23 -1.09 0.31
N LYS A 27 -19.15 -1.93 1.36
CA LYS A 27 -18.91 -1.47 2.73
C LYS A 27 -17.43 -1.10 2.84
N VAL A 28 -17.14 0.20 2.89
CA VAL A 28 -15.76 0.70 2.88
C VAL A 28 -15.31 1.04 4.29
N VAL A 29 -14.22 0.42 4.73
CA VAL A 29 -13.52 0.73 5.97
C VAL A 29 -12.21 1.45 5.62
N VAL A 30 -11.99 2.62 6.21
CA VAL A 30 -10.79 3.43 5.95
C VAL A 30 -9.86 3.38 7.16
N VAL A 31 -8.60 3.01 6.93
CA VAL A 31 -7.54 3.13 7.95
C VAL A 31 -6.70 4.37 7.67
N GLY A 32 -6.46 5.17 8.71
CA GLY A 32 -5.59 6.34 8.65
C GLY A 32 -5.16 6.82 10.02
N ARG A 33 -4.14 7.68 10.08
CA ARG A 33 -3.60 8.16 11.36
C ARG A 33 -4.23 9.46 11.88
N ASP A 34 -4.76 10.28 10.97
CA ASP A 34 -5.30 11.61 11.29
C ASP A 34 -6.77 11.49 11.74
N GLY A 35 -7.00 11.61 13.07
CA GLY A 35 -8.32 11.50 13.67
C GLY A 35 -9.32 12.52 13.16
N ARG A 36 -8.89 13.77 12.82
CA ARG A 36 -9.79 14.80 12.29
C ARG A 36 -10.30 14.43 10.89
N ARG A 37 -9.41 13.90 10.04
CA ARG A 37 -9.79 13.44 8.70
C ARG A 37 -10.68 12.19 8.74
N LEU A 38 -10.44 11.30 9.71
CA LEU A 38 -11.29 10.13 9.92
C LEU A 38 -12.68 10.55 10.40
N GLU A 39 -12.78 11.54 11.30
CA GLU A 39 -14.05 12.07 11.75
C GLU A 39 -14.85 12.68 10.59
N ALA A 40 -14.20 13.45 9.72
CA ALA A 40 -14.84 13.96 8.52
C ALA A 40 -15.36 12.84 7.59
N LEU A 41 -14.67 11.70 7.51
CA LEU A 41 -15.16 10.54 6.76
C LEU A 41 -16.37 9.86 7.44
N ARG A 42 -16.42 9.83 8.77
CA ARG A 42 -17.58 9.30 9.50
C ARG A 42 -18.86 10.09 9.21
N THR A 43 -18.77 11.42 9.08
CA THR A 43 -19.91 12.23 8.65
C THR A 43 -20.38 11.91 7.23
N GLU A 44 -19.50 11.32 6.40
CA GLU A 44 -19.83 10.80 5.07
C GLU A 44 -20.29 9.32 5.09
N SER A 45 -20.58 8.75 6.26
CA SER A 45 -20.98 7.35 6.45
C SER A 45 -19.91 6.30 6.11
N PHE A 46 -18.63 6.64 6.26
CA PHE A 46 -17.56 5.65 6.20
C PHE A 46 -17.33 5.01 7.57
N GLU A 47 -17.02 3.72 7.56
CA GLU A 47 -16.38 3.07 8.70
C GLU A 47 -14.90 3.46 8.76
N THR A 48 -14.39 3.72 9.96
CA THR A 48 -13.01 4.16 10.11
C THR A 48 -12.30 3.46 11.26
N ILE A 49 -10.99 3.25 11.08
CA ILE A 49 -10.07 2.76 12.11
C ILE A 49 -8.88 3.72 12.16
N GLN A 50 -8.53 4.18 13.36
CA GLN A 50 -7.38 5.06 13.52
C GLN A 50 -6.13 4.24 13.85
N ALA A 51 -5.09 4.35 12.98
CA ALA A 51 -3.79 3.74 13.21
C ALA A 51 -2.69 4.44 12.40
N ASP A 52 -1.49 4.51 12.95
CA ASP A 52 -0.27 4.81 12.20
C ASP A 52 0.33 3.50 11.67
N LEU A 53 0.14 3.25 10.38
CA LEU A 53 0.62 2.03 9.73
C LEU A 53 2.15 1.95 9.57
N SER A 54 2.89 2.98 10.00
CA SER A 54 4.35 2.90 10.15
C SER A 54 4.77 2.21 11.47
N LEU A 55 3.80 1.86 12.31
CA LEU A 55 4.01 1.12 13.56
C LEU A 55 3.35 -0.26 13.46
N VAL A 56 4.16 -1.30 13.59
CA VAL A 56 3.70 -2.70 13.50
C VAL A 56 2.65 -3.00 14.56
N ARG A 57 2.83 -2.51 15.79
CA ARG A 57 1.88 -2.70 16.89
C ARG A 57 0.52 -2.06 16.59
N GLU A 58 0.52 -0.82 16.05
CA GLU A 58 -0.73 -0.15 15.67
C GLU A 58 -1.41 -0.82 14.48
N THR A 59 -0.62 -1.29 13.51
CA THR A 59 -1.14 -2.05 12.37
C THR A 59 -1.81 -3.35 12.82
N ARG A 60 -1.18 -4.09 13.75
CA ARG A 60 -1.78 -5.28 14.37
C ARG A 60 -3.05 -4.95 15.15
N LYS A 61 -3.06 -3.84 15.90
CA LYS A 61 -4.25 -3.37 16.61
C LYS A 61 -5.38 -3.04 15.64
N ALA A 62 -5.08 -2.34 14.55
CA ALA A 62 -6.07 -2.02 13.52
C ALA A 62 -6.65 -3.28 12.86
N ALA A 63 -5.83 -4.29 12.61
CA ALA A 63 -6.29 -5.57 12.08
C ALA A 63 -7.22 -6.31 13.06
N ARG A 64 -6.89 -6.32 14.37
CA ARG A 64 -7.77 -6.89 15.41
C ARG A 64 -9.10 -6.14 15.48
N GLU A 65 -9.06 -4.79 15.53
CA GLU A 65 -10.27 -3.97 15.54
C GLU A 65 -11.13 -4.22 14.30
N PHE A 66 -10.51 -4.34 13.12
CA PHE A 66 -11.21 -4.67 11.88
C PHE A 66 -11.91 -6.02 12.00
N ARG A 67 -11.24 -7.05 12.49
CA ARG A 67 -11.77 -8.39 12.65
C ARG A 67 -12.97 -8.42 13.59
N GLU A 68 -12.85 -7.76 14.74
CA GLU A 68 -13.90 -7.71 15.75
C GLU A 68 -15.17 -6.99 15.27
N ARG A 69 -14.99 -5.91 14.47
CA ARG A 69 -16.12 -5.08 14.01
C ARG A 69 -16.78 -5.60 12.75
N PHE A 70 -16.06 -6.24 11.86
CA PHE A 70 -16.56 -6.51 10.50
C PHE A 70 -16.62 -8.00 10.14
N GLY A 71 -15.70 -8.82 10.59
CA GLY A 71 -15.71 -10.28 10.42
C GLY A 71 -15.58 -10.79 8.98
N GLN A 72 -15.59 -9.91 7.97
CA GLN A 72 -15.49 -10.24 6.53
C GLN A 72 -14.59 -9.23 5.81
N LEU A 73 -13.69 -9.71 4.95
CA LEU A 73 -12.84 -8.88 4.11
C LEU A 73 -12.76 -9.46 2.69
N ASP A 74 -13.43 -8.84 1.75
CA ASP A 74 -13.43 -9.26 0.34
C ASP A 74 -12.30 -8.60 -0.46
N VAL A 75 -11.94 -7.35 -0.10
CA VAL A 75 -10.86 -6.63 -0.79
C VAL A 75 -10.01 -5.86 0.21
N LEU A 76 -8.70 -6.01 0.10
CA LEU A 76 -7.72 -5.16 0.79
C LEU A 76 -7.01 -4.27 -0.23
N LEU A 77 -7.23 -2.96 -0.14
CA LEU A 77 -6.48 -1.97 -0.92
C LEU A 77 -5.35 -1.38 -0.07
N ASN A 78 -4.16 -1.93 -0.24
CA ASN A 78 -2.92 -1.42 0.32
C ASN A 78 -2.48 -0.19 -0.46
N ASN A 79 -2.84 1.01 0.04
CA ASN A 79 -2.61 2.27 -0.64
C ASN A 79 -1.79 3.27 0.21
N ALA A 80 -1.74 3.11 1.53
CA ALA A 80 -0.95 4.00 2.39
C ALA A 80 0.52 4.06 1.94
N GLY A 81 1.10 5.25 1.90
CA GLY A 81 2.49 5.43 1.55
C GLY A 81 2.91 6.90 1.55
N ALA A 82 4.19 7.16 1.71
CA ALA A 82 4.77 8.49 1.71
C ALA A 82 6.26 8.47 1.34
N ILE A 83 6.77 9.62 0.90
CA ILE A 83 8.22 9.86 0.79
C ILE A 83 8.63 10.74 1.96
N PHE A 84 9.63 10.30 2.74
CA PHE A 84 10.21 11.10 3.81
C PHE A 84 11.58 11.63 3.38
N GLY A 85 11.80 12.94 3.59
CA GLY A 85 12.99 13.65 3.08
C GLY A 85 14.29 13.26 3.78
N ASP A 86 14.21 12.87 5.04
CA ASP A 86 15.32 12.57 5.94
C ASP A 86 15.22 11.16 6.53
N TYR A 87 16.37 10.63 6.92
CA TYR A 87 16.40 9.37 7.67
C TYR A 87 15.84 9.58 9.07
N ARG A 88 14.73 8.93 9.33
CA ARG A 88 14.15 8.86 10.69
C ARG A 88 13.63 7.46 10.93
N VAL A 89 13.76 7.04 12.17
CA VAL A 89 13.19 5.78 12.64
C VAL A 89 11.87 6.02 13.36
N THR A 90 11.01 5.05 13.32
CA THR A 90 9.77 4.99 14.12
C THR A 90 10.10 4.71 15.57
N ALA A 91 9.10 4.76 16.45
CA ALA A 91 9.23 4.35 17.86
C ALA A 91 9.64 2.87 18.02
N GLU A 92 9.51 2.07 16.96
CA GLU A 92 9.92 0.67 16.91
C GLU A 92 11.31 0.48 16.27
N GLY A 93 12.06 1.58 16.04
CA GLY A 93 13.42 1.54 15.48
C GLY A 93 13.51 1.23 13.99
N LEU A 94 12.42 1.34 13.25
CA LEU A 94 12.33 1.05 11.82
C LEU A 94 12.36 2.33 10.98
N GLU A 95 13.09 2.32 9.84
CA GLU A 95 13.09 3.46 8.93
C GLU A 95 11.66 3.72 8.39
N ARG A 96 11.25 4.99 8.38
CA ARG A 96 9.83 5.37 8.20
C ARG A 96 9.25 5.00 6.85
N THR A 97 10.02 5.12 5.75
CA THR A 97 9.54 4.73 4.41
C THR A 97 9.38 3.21 4.31
N PHE A 98 10.37 2.47 4.77
CA PHE A 98 10.32 1.02 4.86
C PHE A 98 9.14 0.56 5.72
N ALA A 99 8.98 1.17 6.90
CA ALA A 99 7.91 0.83 7.84
C ALA A 99 6.52 1.09 7.27
N LEU A 100 6.27 2.28 6.71
CA LEU A 100 4.94 2.64 6.19
C LEU A 100 4.61 1.95 4.86
N ASP A 101 5.55 2.06 3.89
CA ASP A 101 5.26 1.70 2.50
C ASP A 101 5.38 0.20 2.25
N HIS A 102 6.16 -0.54 3.06
CA HIS A 102 6.36 -1.97 2.92
C HIS A 102 5.80 -2.77 4.11
N LEU A 103 6.29 -2.53 5.34
CA LEU A 103 5.84 -3.31 6.50
C LEU A 103 4.36 -3.11 6.79
N GLY A 104 3.83 -1.89 6.63
CA GLY A 104 2.40 -1.63 6.77
C GLY A 104 1.55 -2.52 5.87
N TYR A 105 1.97 -2.75 4.61
CA TYR A 105 1.26 -3.64 3.69
C TYR A 105 1.40 -5.11 4.12
N PHE A 106 2.61 -5.51 4.48
CA PHE A 106 2.89 -6.86 4.91
C PHE A 106 2.06 -7.23 6.15
N VAL A 107 2.14 -6.42 7.19
CA VAL A 107 1.50 -6.70 8.48
C VAL A 107 -0.02 -6.70 8.37
N ILE A 108 -0.63 -5.65 7.77
CA ILE A 108 -2.10 -5.61 7.67
C ILE A 108 -2.64 -6.76 6.83
N THR A 109 -1.91 -7.18 5.79
CA THR A 109 -2.31 -8.30 4.95
C THR A 109 -2.19 -9.62 5.68
N THR A 110 -1.07 -9.90 6.34
CA THR A 110 -0.83 -11.17 7.03
C THR A 110 -1.73 -11.34 8.26
N GLU A 111 -1.99 -10.25 9.00
CA GLU A 111 -2.93 -10.27 10.15
C GLU A 111 -4.40 -10.48 9.73
N LEU A 112 -4.80 -10.17 8.50
CA LEU A 112 -6.16 -10.35 7.98
C LEU A 112 -6.29 -11.48 6.96
N LEU A 113 -5.26 -12.31 6.84
CA LEU A 113 -5.16 -13.31 5.76
C LEU A 113 -6.24 -14.39 5.85
N ASP A 114 -6.67 -14.78 7.04
CA ASP A 114 -7.75 -15.72 7.26
C ASP A 114 -9.11 -15.20 6.78
N LEU A 115 -9.41 -13.91 6.98
CA LEU A 115 -10.62 -13.28 6.43
C LEU A 115 -10.57 -13.21 4.91
N LEU A 116 -9.41 -12.90 4.34
CA LEU A 116 -9.21 -12.92 2.89
C LEU A 116 -9.38 -14.32 2.30
N ARG A 117 -8.84 -15.35 2.97
CA ARG A 117 -9.02 -16.76 2.54
C ARG A 117 -10.49 -17.18 2.60
N ALA A 118 -11.20 -16.82 3.67
CA ALA A 118 -12.61 -17.17 3.85
C ALA A 118 -13.53 -16.55 2.79
N SER A 119 -13.17 -15.39 2.25
CA SER A 119 -13.93 -14.68 1.22
C SER A 119 -13.44 -14.92 -0.21
N HIS A 120 -12.39 -15.74 -0.40
CA HIS A 120 -11.63 -15.80 -1.68
C HIS A 120 -11.23 -14.39 -2.15
N GLY A 121 -10.74 -13.59 -1.22
CA GLY A 121 -10.59 -12.15 -1.34
C GLY A 121 -9.50 -11.71 -2.30
N ARG A 122 -9.42 -10.40 -2.48
CA ARG A 122 -8.50 -9.73 -3.39
C ARG A 122 -7.61 -8.76 -2.63
N VAL A 123 -6.29 -8.84 -2.85
CA VAL A 123 -5.32 -7.88 -2.36
C VAL A 123 -4.81 -7.03 -3.52
N VAL A 124 -4.92 -5.71 -3.40
CA VAL A 124 -4.43 -4.73 -4.38
C VAL A 124 -3.36 -3.87 -3.71
N SER A 125 -2.12 -3.94 -4.20
CA SER A 125 -0.99 -3.22 -3.64
C SER A 125 -0.55 -2.05 -4.53
N VAL A 126 -0.64 -0.83 -4.00
CA VAL A 126 -0.22 0.37 -4.74
C VAL A 126 1.30 0.50 -4.70
N SER A 127 1.93 0.18 -5.83
CA SER A 127 3.33 0.44 -6.10
C SER A 127 3.50 1.78 -6.85
N SER A 128 4.56 1.91 -7.62
CA SER A 128 4.88 3.10 -8.42
C SER A 128 5.74 2.74 -9.62
N GLY A 129 5.76 3.59 -10.65
CA GLY A 129 6.77 3.56 -11.70
C GLY A 129 8.20 3.68 -11.16
N ALA A 130 8.35 4.26 -9.97
CA ALA A 130 9.63 4.40 -9.26
C ALA A 130 10.30 3.04 -8.94
N HIS A 131 9.55 1.92 -8.85
CA HIS A 131 10.14 0.59 -8.66
C HIS A 131 11.23 0.25 -9.68
N ARG A 132 11.20 0.87 -10.86
CA ARG A 132 12.18 0.67 -11.94
C ARG A 132 13.60 1.07 -11.55
N LEU A 133 13.72 2.00 -10.60
CA LEU A 133 14.98 2.50 -10.04
C LEU A 133 15.31 1.83 -8.70
N GLY A 134 14.45 0.96 -8.20
CA GLY A 134 14.67 0.20 -6.98
C GLY A 134 15.76 -0.86 -7.18
N LYS A 135 16.63 -0.97 -6.18
CA LYS A 135 17.65 -2.02 -6.08
C LYS A 135 17.81 -2.37 -4.61
N LEU A 136 17.37 -3.57 -4.23
CA LEU A 136 17.42 -4.01 -2.84
C LEU A 136 18.85 -4.39 -2.44
N ASP A 137 19.21 -3.96 -1.26
CA ASP A 137 20.34 -4.49 -0.50
C ASP A 137 19.76 -5.24 0.70
N PHE A 138 19.80 -6.56 0.66
CA PHE A 138 19.26 -7.38 1.74
C PHE A 138 20.09 -7.32 3.03
N SER A 139 21.30 -6.78 2.99
CA SER A 139 22.08 -6.51 4.20
C SER A 139 21.62 -5.20 4.89
N ASP A 140 20.94 -4.31 4.15
CA ASP A 140 20.43 -3.01 4.67
C ASP A 140 19.15 -2.57 3.94
N LEU A 141 18.05 -3.30 4.12
CA LEU A 141 16.73 -2.96 3.56
C LEU A 141 16.23 -1.58 3.99
N GLN A 142 16.71 -1.08 5.11
CA GLN A 142 16.30 0.20 5.69
C GLN A 142 17.22 1.36 5.30
N MET A 143 18.26 1.08 4.51
CA MET A 143 19.20 2.09 4.01
C MET A 143 19.80 2.96 5.14
N LYS A 144 20.21 2.32 6.26
CA LYS A 144 20.82 2.98 7.41
C LYS A 144 22.11 3.70 7.02
N ALA A 145 22.88 3.09 6.12
CA ALA A 145 24.08 3.68 5.56
C ALA A 145 23.76 4.46 4.28
N GLY A 146 24.07 5.75 4.26
CA GLY A 146 23.97 6.59 3.06
C GLY A 146 22.55 6.82 2.56
N TYR A 147 21.61 7.09 3.47
CA TYR A 147 20.19 7.31 3.15
C TYR A 147 19.98 8.31 2.03
N LYS A 148 19.16 7.92 1.07
CA LYS A 148 18.66 8.78 0.00
C LYS A 148 17.15 8.55 -0.13
N SER A 149 16.37 9.55 0.25
CA SER A 149 14.91 9.53 0.30
C SER A 149 14.26 8.91 -0.95
N LEU A 150 14.58 9.42 -2.12
CA LEU A 150 14.03 8.91 -3.38
C LEU A 150 14.44 7.45 -3.64
N LYS A 151 15.68 7.08 -3.33
CA LYS A 151 16.14 5.69 -3.52
C LYS A 151 15.42 4.73 -2.58
N GLN A 152 15.23 5.11 -1.32
CA GLN A 152 14.50 4.32 -0.35
C GLN A 152 13.02 4.15 -0.75
N TYR A 153 12.40 5.22 -1.25
CA TYR A 153 11.06 5.11 -1.83
C TYR A 153 11.01 4.17 -3.05
N CYS A 154 11.98 4.26 -3.97
CA CYS A 154 12.08 3.34 -5.10
C CYS A 154 12.21 1.88 -4.65
N ASN A 155 13.02 1.65 -3.60
CA ASN A 155 13.18 0.33 -2.98
C ASN A 155 11.85 -0.16 -2.37
N ALA A 156 11.17 0.67 -1.59
CA ALA A 156 9.89 0.32 -0.99
C ALA A 156 8.83 -0.03 -2.06
N LYS A 157 8.83 0.69 -3.19
CA LYS A 157 7.89 0.39 -4.29
C LYS A 157 8.28 -0.87 -5.08
N LEU A 158 9.55 -1.23 -5.12
CA LEU A 158 9.99 -2.55 -5.61
C LEU A 158 9.57 -3.66 -4.64
N MET A 159 9.75 -3.45 -3.32
CA MET A 159 9.31 -4.38 -2.28
C MET A 159 7.80 -4.67 -2.37
N ASN A 160 6.97 -3.67 -2.69
CA ASN A 160 5.52 -3.87 -2.85
C ASN A 160 5.16 -4.80 -4.01
N LEU A 161 5.92 -4.76 -5.11
CA LEU A 161 5.74 -5.70 -6.23
C LEU A 161 6.18 -7.11 -5.85
N LEU A 162 7.35 -7.24 -5.23
CA LEU A 162 7.87 -8.53 -4.77
C LEU A 162 6.94 -9.16 -3.74
N PHE A 163 6.44 -8.38 -2.78
CA PHE A 163 5.45 -8.80 -1.79
C PHE A 163 4.17 -9.30 -2.47
N SER A 164 3.59 -8.53 -3.39
CA SER A 164 2.37 -8.91 -4.10
C SER A 164 2.54 -10.21 -4.89
N ASN A 165 3.68 -10.38 -5.54
CA ASN A 165 4.00 -11.59 -6.31
C ASN A 165 4.22 -12.81 -5.40
N GLU A 166 4.88 -12.64 -4.26
CA GLU A 166 5.07 -13.73 -3.30
C GLU A 166 3.77 -14.12 -2.62
N LEU A 167 2.92 -13.14 -2.25
CA LEU A 167 1.60 -13.40 -1.72
C LEU A 167 0.75 -14.22 -2.71
N ALA A 168 0.76 -13.86 -3.99
CA ALA A 168 0.05 -14.61 -5.04
C ALA A 168 0.51 -16.07 -5.15
N ARG A 169 1.81 -16.35 -4.90
CA ARG A 169 2.35 -17.72 -4.92
C ARG A 169 2.03 -18.52 -3.66
N ARG A 170 2.04 -17.86 -2.50
CA ARG A 170 1.80 -18.51 -1.20
C ARG A 170 0.33 -18.80 -0.95
N GLU A 171 -0.56 -17.98 -1.52
CA GLU A 171 -1.98 -17.96 -1.21
C GLU A 171 -2.87 -18.19 -2.44
N PRO A 172 -2.94 -19.44 -2.94
CA PRO A 172 -3.71 -19.73 -4.15
C PRO A 172 -5.22 -19.54 -3.97
N GLY A 173 -5.71 -19.42 -2.73
CA GLY A 173 -7.13 -19.17 -2.43
C GLY A 173 -7.56 -17.71 -2.54
N ILE A 174 -6.62 -16.76 -2.73
CA ILE A 174 -6.88 -15.34 -2.90
C ILE A 174 -6.18 -14.79 -4.13
N THR A 175 -6.55 -13.59 -4.57
CA THR A 175 -5.82 -12.90 -5.64
C THR A 175 -4.97 -11.76 -5.07
N SER A 176 -3.74 -11.60 -5.56
CA SER A 176 -2.85 -10.51 -5.20
C SER A 176 -2.24 -9.88 -6.44
N ASN A 177 -2.49 -8.58 -6.61
CA ASN A 177 -2.01 -7.82 -7.76
C ASN A 177 -1.42 -6.47 -7.31
N ALA A 178 -0.47 -5.96 -8.09
CA ALA A 178 0.11 -4.64 -7.85
C ALA A 178 -0.24 -3.67 -8.98
N LEU A 179 -0.16 -2.37 -8.69
CA LEU A 179 -0.41 -1.34 -9.70
C LEU A 179 0.48 -0.10 -9.54
N HIS A 180 0.58 0.67 -10.61
CA HIS A 180 1.07 2.05 -10.61
C HIS A 180 -0.08 3.00 -10.89
N PRO A 181 -0.36 3.96 -9.99
CA PRO A 181 -1.48 4.87 -10.14
C PRO A 181 -1.24 5.98 -11.18
N GLY A 182 0.01 6.11 -11.68
CA GLY A 182 0.43 7.21 -12.53
C GLY A 182 1.29 8.22 -11.76
N ALA A 183 1.87 9.18 -12.48
CA ALA A 183 2.55 10.32 -11.89
C ALA A 183 1.50 11.39 -11.52
N ILE A 184 1.24 11.57 -10.23
CA ILE A 184 0.10 12.35 -9.72
C ILE A 184 0.59 13.66 -9.13
N ALA A 185 -0.11 14.75 -9.41
CA ALA A 185 0.09 16.06 -8.79
C ALA A 185 -0.51 16.09 -7.36
N SER A 186 -0.17 15.11 -6.52
CA SER A 186 -0.61 15.09 -5.12
C SER A 186 0.40 15.75 -4.20
N GLY A 187 -0.01 16.10 -2.98
CA GLY A 187 0.89 16.57 -1.92
C GLY A 187 1.97 15.55 -1.49
N PHE A 188 2.15 14.50 -2.25
CA PHE A 188 3.10 13.42 -2.07
C PHE A 188 4.52 13.95 -2.34
N GLY A 189 5.31 14.10 -1.30
CA GLY A 189 6.69 14.60 -1.41
C GLY A 189 6.87 16.12 -1.30
N VAL A 190 5.85 16.89 -0.93
CA VAL A 190 5.96 18.33 -0.63
C VAL A 190 6.49 18.53 0.81
N GLY A 191 7.67 17.98 1.07
CA GLY A 191 8.54 18.41 2.17
C GLY A 191 9.55 19.39 1.57
N GLY A 192 9.56 20.64 2.05
CA GLY A 192 10.30 21.76 1.48
C GLY A 192 11.74 21.44 1.09
N GLY A 193 12.18 21.99 -0.03
CA GLY A 193 13.50 21.84 -0.61
C GLY A 193 13.48 22.06 -2.13
N TRP A 194 14.60 21.90 -2.80
CA TRP A 194 14.77 22.06 -4.23
C TRP A 194 13.71 21.32 -5.10
N PHE A 195 13.19 20.19 -4.62
CA PHE A 195 12.11 19.44 -5.28
C PHE A 195 10.81 20.25 -5.44
N GLY A 196 10.52 21.22 -4.55
CA GLY A 196 9.33 22.07 -4.64
C GLY A 196 9.30 22.98 -5.87
N GLY A 197 10.46 23.46 -6.34
CA GLY A 197 10.58 24.29 -7.54
C GLY A 197 10.37 23.48 -8.83
N LEU A 198 11.02 22.34 -8.94
CA LEU A 198 10.88 21.45 -10.10
C LEU A 198 9.44 20.89 -10.20
N PHE A 199 8.81 20.62 -9.07
CA PHE A 199 7.43 20.12 -8.99
C PHE A 199 6.43 21.13 -9.59
N LYS A 200 6.63 22.44 -9.39
CA LYS A 200 5.77 23.48 -9.99
C LYS A 200 5.80 23.46 -11.51
N VAL A 201 6.96 23.18 -12.12
CA VAL A 201 7.13 23.16 -13.58
C VAL A 201 6.54 21.89 -14.19
N VAL A 202 6.61 20.75 -13.50
CA VAL A 202 6.11 19.44 -14.00
C VAL A 202 4.63 19.22 -13.69
N ARG A 203 4.05 19.96 -12.73
CA ARG A 203 2.67 19.84 -12.26
C ARG A 203 1.60 19.81 -13.36
N PRO A 204 1.66 20.61 -14.44
CA PRO A 204 0.67 20.59 -15.51
C PRO A 204 0.64 19.26 -16.30
N PHE A 205 1.72 18.47 -16.23
CA PHE A 205 1.84 17.19 -16.92
C PHE A 205 1.54 15.98 -16.03
N LEU A 206 1.24 16.23 -14.75
CA LEU A 206 0.88 15.18 -13.79
C LEU A 206 -0.62 14.91 -13.84
N LEU A 207 -0.97 13.67 -13.55
CA LEU A 207 -2.37 13.26 -13.44
C LEU A 207 -3.04 13.93 -12.23
N THR A 208 -4.34 14.17 -12.31
CA THR A 208 -5.14 14.53 -11.14
C THR A 208 -5.26 13.34 -10.18
N GLU A 209 -5.67 13.61 -8.95
CA GLU A 209 -5.91 12.53 -7.97
C GLU A 209 -7.03 11.58 -8.43
N GLU A 210 -8.06 12.12 -9.11
CA GLU A 210 -9.15 11.35 -9.71
C GLU A 210 -8.65 10.39 -10.80
N GLN A 211 -7.80 10.87 -11.70
CA GLN A 211 -7.18 10.05 -12.72
C GLN A 211 -6.27 8.99 -12.12
N GLY A 212 -5.52 9.35 -11.06
CA GLY A 212 -4.64 8.44 -10.34
C GLY A 212 -5.38 7.32 -9.61
N ALA A 213 -6.57 7.59 -9.10
CA ALA A 213 -7.38 6.60 -8.40
C ALA A 213 -8.00 5.54 -9.33
N GLN A 214 -8.15 5.81 -10.63
CA GLN A 214 -8.90 4.94 -11.55
C GLN A 214 -8.38 3.51 -11.61
N THR A 215 -7.05 3.33 -11.65
CA THR A 215 -6.47 1.98 -11.70
C THR A 215 -6.69 1.22 -10.38
N SER A 216 -6.66 1.92 -9.23
CA SER A 216 -6.94 1.33 -7.92
C SER A 216 -8.40 0.93 -7.79
N ILE A 217 -9.32 1.80 -8.22
CA ILE A 217 -10.77 1.54 -8.22
C ILE A 217 -11.07 0.31 -9.10
N TRP A 218 -10.58 0.31 -10.32
CA TRP A 218 -10.75 -0.79 -11.27
C TRP A 218 -10.17 -2.10 -10.72
N ALA A 219 -8.91 -2.08 -10.23
CA ALA A 219 -8.27 -3.28 -9.70
C ALA A 219 -8.99 -3.85 -8.47
N ALA A 220 -9.63 -2.98 -7.66
CA ALA A 220 -10.38 -3.39 -6.48
C ALA A 220 -11.79 -3.91 -6.80
N SER A 221 -12.44 -3.45 -7.89
CA SER A 221 -13.89 -3.65 -8.08
C SER A 221 -14.30 -4.35 -9.37
N ASP A 222 -13.41 -4.45 -10.37
CA ASP A 222 -13.80 -5.01 -11.68
C ASP A 222 -13.92 -6.54 -11.61
N PRO A 223 -15.08 -7.12 -11.98
CA PRO A 223 -15.28 -8.57 -12.03
C PRO A 223 -14.37 -9.28 -13.04
N ALA A 224 -13.92 -8.60 -14.10
CA ALA A 224 -12.99 -9.17 -15.08
C ALA A 224 -11.64 -9.58 -14.46
N LEU A 225 -11.35 -9.12 -13.23
CA LEU A 225 -10.16 -9.50 -12.49
C LEU A 225 -10.40 -10.62 -11.46
N ASP A 226 -11.56 -11.22 -11.43
CA ASP A 226 -11.82 -12.39 -10.58
C ASP A 226 -10.90 -13.54 -11.04
N GLY A 227 -10.14 -14.10 -10.09
CA GLY A 227 -9.13 -15.14 -10.37
C GLY A 227 -7.82 -14.62 -10.98
N VAL A 228 -7.72 -13.35 -11.38
CA VAL A 228 -6.48 -12.77 -11.91
C VAL A 228 -5.52 -12.46 -10.76
N THR A 229 -4.34 -13.06 -10.76
CA THR A 229 -3.34 -12.93 -9.69
C THR A 229 -1.91 -12.81 -10.22
N GLY A 230 -1.01 -12.23 -9.43
CA GLY A 230 0.41 -12.07 -9.78
C GLY A 230 0.66 -11.04 -10.89
N LYS A 231 -0.26 -10.11 -11.11
CA LYS A 231 -0.19 -9.15 -12.20
C LYS A 231 0.19 -7.75 -11.73
N TYR A 232 0.73 -6.98 -12.67
CA TYR A 232 1.04 -5.56 -12.49
C TYR A 232 0.29 -4.72 -13.50
N PHE A 233 -0.39 -3.68 -13.03
CA PHE A 233 -1.27 -2.85 -13.85
C PHE A 233 -0.83 -1.39 -13.91
N ILE A 234 -0.94 -0.80 -15.11
CA ILE A 234 -0.81 0.65 -15.36
C ILE A 234 -1.96 1.07 -16.27
N LYS A 235 -2.69 2.12 -15.90
CA LYS A 235 -3.85 2.62 -16.67
C LYS A 235 -4.82 1.49 -17.04
N GLN A 236 -5.19 0.66 -16.04
CA GLN A 236 -6.14 -0.46 -16.17
C GLN A 236 -5.73 -1.52 -17.21
N ARG A 237 -4.43 -1.63 -17.49
CA ARG A 237 -3.88 -2.62 -18.43
C ARG A 237 -2.72 -3.36 -17.77
N GLU A 238 -2.65 -4.67 -18.01
CA GLU A 238 -1.50 -5.46 -17.61
C GLU A 238 -0.21 -4.91 -18.25
N ARG A 239 0.85 -4.81 -17.47
CA ARG A 239 2.18 -4.41 -17.90
C ARG A 239 3.22 -5.33 -17.28
N MET A 240 4.29 -5.57 -18.01
CA MET A 240 5.42 -6.31 -17.47
C MET A 240 6.27 -5.38 -16.59
N PRO A 241 6.46 -5.70 -15.29
CA PRO A 241 7.37 -4.95 -14.45
C PRO A 241 8.83 -5.31 -14.75
N THR A 242 9.79 -4.66 -14.08
CA THR A 242 11.22 -4.94 -14.27
C THR A 242 11.59 -6.39 -13.93
N ALA A 243 12.75 -6.86 -14.41
CA ALA A 243 13.27 -8.18 -14.06
C ALA A 243 13.43 -8.33 -12.54
N ALA A 244 13.96 -7.31 -11.86
CA ALA A 244 14.09 -7.29 -10.40
C ALA A 244 12.73 -7.49 -9.69
N ALA A 245 11.66 -6.83 -10.16
CA ALA A 245 10.32 -6.99 -9.60
C ALA A 245 9.68 -8.37 -9.89
N ARG A 246 10.23 -9.14 -10.81
CA ARG A 246 9.80 -10.49 -11.15
C ARG A 246 10.68 -11.59 -10.55
N SER A 247 11.74 -11.22 -9.83
CA SER A 247 12.65 -12.18 -9.17
C SER A 247 11.90 -12.97 -8.10
N VAL A 248 11.75 -14.26 -8.33
CA VAL A 248 11.12 -15.19 -7.35
C VAL A 248 12.02 -15.35 -6.13
N GLU A 249 13.34 -15.38 -6.34
CA GLU A 249 14.32 -15.50 -5.27
C GLU A 249 14.26 -14.30 -4.34
N ASP A 250 14.33 -13.06 -4.90
CA ASP A 250 14.25 -11.84 -4.10
C ASP A 250 12.90 -11.71 -3.38
N ALA A 251 11.81 -12.14 -4.01
CA ALA A 251 10.49 -12.08 -3.40
C ALA A 251 10.38 -13.02 -2.19
N ARG A 252 10.89 -14.25 -2.29
CA ARG A 252 10.96 -15.21 -1.18
C ARG A 252 11.86 -14.70 -0.06
N ARG A 253 13.02 -14.20 -0.41
CA ARG A 253 13.99 -13.65 0.54
C ARG A 253 13.40 -12.44 1.26
N LEU A 254 12.80 -11.49 0.52
CA LEU A 254 12.15 -10.33 1.11
C LEU A 254 11.05 -10.73 2.09
N TRP A 255 10.23 -11.71 1.74
CA TRP A 255 9.19 -12.22 2.64
C TRP A 255 9.77 -12.71 3.96
N THR A 256 10.77 -13.59 3.90
CA THR A 256 11.42 -14.18 5.10
C THR A 256 12.09 -13.10 5.97
N GLU A 257 12.84 -12.18 5.35
CA GLU A 257 13.50 -11.08 6.08
C GLU A 257 12.47 -10.13 6.72
N THR A 258 11.38 -9.86 6.01
CA THR A 258 10.29 -9.02 6.52
C THR A 258 9.58 -9.68 7.71
N GLU A 259 9.28 -10.97 7.60
CA GLU A 259 8.67 -11.78 8.66
C GLU A 259 9.54 -11.78 9.92
N ALA A 260 10.85 -12.04 9.77
CA ALA A 260 11.79 -12.00 10.87
C ALA A 260 11.91 -10.61 11.54
N ILE A 261 11.79 -9.51 10.77
CA ILE A 261 11.77 -8.16 11.33
C ILE A 261 10.49 -7.95 12.14
N VAL A 262 9.34 -8.33 11.61
CA VAL A 262 8.03 -8.15 12.24
C VAL A 262 7.90 -8.99 13.52
N GLU A 263 8.44 -10.21 13.54
CA GLU A 263 8.42 -11.11 14.72
C GLU A 263 9.21 -10.57 15.92
N ARG A 264 10.24 -9.77 15.68
CA ARG A 264 11.03 -9.13 16.77
C ARG A 264 10.24 -8.02 17.49
N ILE A 265 9.14 -7.56 16.91
CA ILE A 265 8.32 -6.52 17.52
C ILE A 265 7.21 -7.20 18.34
N PRO A 266 7.17 -6.99 19.66
CA PRO A 266 6.17 -7.62 20.52
C PRO A 266 4.73 -7.35 20.07
N ARG A 267 3.86 -8.33 20.27
CA ARG A 267 2.42 -8.24 19.95
C ARG A 267 1.68 -7.30 20.89
#